data_9a88dbc2fb316361a442e5b33cce2912
#
_entry.id   9a88dbc2fb316361a442e5b33cce2912
#
_cell.length_a   1.000
_cell.length_b   1.000
_cell.length_c   1.000
_cell.angle_alpha   90.00
_cell.angle_beta   90.00
_cell.angle_gamma   90.00
#
_symmetry.space_group_name_H-M   'P 1'
#
loop_
_entity.id
_entity.type
_entity.pdbx_description
1 polymer ?
#
loop_
_entity_poly.entity_id
_entity_poly.type
_entity_poly.pdbx_seq_one_letter_code
_entity_poly.pdbx_strand_id
1 'polypeptide(L)'
;MEKNELKPSCVFEQFAKINQIPRPSKHEEKMIEFLKEFGASRNLETNVDKTGNVIIRKPATPGYEDRETIILQSHMDMVCDKLVDVDIDFTKDAIQTYIDGEWLKAKGTTLGADDGIGCAIEQAILDSNDIEHGPIECVFTRDEETGLTGAHGMEAGFMTGKMLINLDSEDEGQIFVSCAGGQTIHATFDFEREQAPAGYFFIKLSLKGLNGGHSGDDINKKRANAIKLLARFLYLEMEKFNGDIRLVNFNSGKMHNAIPRDGQVVLAIKNEVKEQVRIDWNIFASEVEEEFHVTEKEMVFNMESAESSPVIEKTIAEKFIMALQAVDNGPLTTCQDEAIAWMVETSSNVASVITTDNTIDIVASQRSNVMSNLENMTNTVKAAFQLAGAKITVGDKYPAWKMRTDSKLTEITVKSYEKLFGKKPLVKGIHAGLECGLFSEKYPDLDMVSFGPTLREVHTPQESLYIPTVQMVWDHLLDILRNAPRKG
;
A
#
# COMPACT_ATOMS: atom_id res chain seq x y z
N MET A 1 -4.17 -10.53 30.63
CA MET A 1 -2.70 -10.68 30.75
C MET A 1 -2.13 -9.43 31.40
N GLU A 2 -1.28 -9.55 32.41
CA GLU A 2 -0.57 -8.37 32.93
C GLU A 2 0.61 -8.05 32.00
N LYS A 3 1.08 -6.77 31.98
CA LYS A 3 2.23 -6.37 31.14
C LYS A 3 3.48 -7.25 31.31
N ASN A 4 3.64 -7.88 32.46
CA ASN A 4 4.76 -8.79 32.80
C ASN A 4 4.61 -10.20 32.19
N GLU A 5 3.53 -10.51 31.49
CA GLU A 5 3.26 -11.82 30.85
C GLU A 5 3.46 -11.82 29.33
N LEU A 6 3.81 -10.67 28.74
CA LEU A 6 4.04 -10.56 27.30
C LEU A 6 5.32 -11.34 26.90
N LYS A 7 5.20 -12.16 25.88
CA LYS A 7 6.31 -12.98 25.35
C LYS A 7 6.53 -12.72 23.86
N PRO A 8 7.79 -12.64 23.43
CA PRO A 8 9.02 -12.63 24.25
C PRO A 8 9.16 -11.28 24.98
N SER A 9 9.47 -11.33 26.28
CA SER A 9 9.55 -10.11 27.10
C SER A 9 10.58 -9.10 26.58
N CYS A 10 11.71 -9.60 26.06
CA CYS A 10 12.78 -8.76 25.50
C CYS A 10 12.29 -7.88 24.33
N VAL A 11 11.42 -8.39 23.45
CA VAL A 11 10.84 -7.61 22.35
C VAL A 11 9.84 -6.58 22.87
N PHE A 12 8.91 -6.98 23.73
CA PHE A 12 7.90 -6.06 24.26
C PHE A 12 8.49 -4.97 25.17
N GLU A 13 9.62 -5.24 25.85
CA GLU A 13 10.37 -4.22 26.59
C GLU A 13 10.97 -3.17 25.65
N GLN A 14 11.52 -3.57 24.52
CA GLN A 14 12.02 -2.62 23.52
C GLN A 14 10.86 -1.86 22.85
N PHE A 15 9.77 -2.54 22.48
CA PHE A 15 8.59 -1.91 21.92
C PHE A 15 7.97 -0.86 22.86
N ALA A 16 7.93 -1.16 24.16
CA ALA A 16 7.48 -0.20 25.17
C ALA A 16 8.39 1.05 25.25
N LYS A 17 9.71 0.91 25.03
CA LYS A 17 10.65 2.06 24.97
C LYS A 17 10.43 2.86 23.68
N ILE A 18 10.29 2.19 22.52
CA ILE A 18 10.02 2.82 21.24
C ILE A 18 8.75 3.67 21.31
N ASN A 19 7.68 3.17 21.94
CA ASN A 19 6.41 3.90 22.09
C ASN A 19 6.50 5.13 23.03
N GLN A 20 7.61 5.33 23.75
CA GLN A 20 7.88 6.58 24.45
C GLN A 20 8.53 7.65 23.56
N ILE A 21 8.93 7.29 22.34
CA ILE A 21 9.68 8.16 21.44
C ILE A 21 8.77 8.63 20.32
N PRO A 22 8.45 9.92 20.23
CA PRO A 22 7.75 10.49 19.08
C PRO A 22 8.54 10.26 17.78
N ARG A 23 7.87 9.64 16.80
CA ARG A 23 8.49 9.24 15.52
C ARG A 23 7.54 9.35 14.31
N PRO A 24 6.75 10.43 14.19
CA PRO A 24 5.92 10.59 13.02
C PRO A 24 6.78 10.70 11.75
N SER A 25 6.30 10.19 10.63
CA SER A 25 6.99 10.25 9.33
C SER A 25 7.49 11.67 9.05
N LYS A 26 8.72 11.80 8.57
CA LYS A 26 9.49 13.05 8.34
C LYS A 26 9.99 13.76 9.62
N HIS A 27 9.71 13.24 10.81
CA HIS A 27 10.10 13.82 12.09
C HIS A 27 10.72 12.76 13.02
N GLU A 28 11.60 11.90 12.48
CA GLU A 28 12.22 10.76 13.17
C GLU A 28 13.51 11.12 13.93
N GLU A 29 13.87 12.40 14.03
CA GLU A 29 15.14 12.84 14.64
C GLU A 29 15.35 12.28 16.05
N LYS A 30 14.28 12.17 16.85
CA LYS A 30 14.35 11.60 18.20
C LYS A 30 14.62 10.10 18.18
N MET A 31 14.03 9.39 17.22
CA MET A 31 14.24 7.95 17.06
C MET A 31 15.65 7.66 16.55
N ILE A 32 16.16 8.45 15.61
CA ILE A 32 17.55 8.37 15.13
C ILE A 32 18.53 8.53 16.29
N GLU A 33 18.34 9.56 17.13
CA GLU A 33 19.23 9.78 18.27
C GLU A 33 19.14 8.64 19.29
N PHE A 34 17.93 8.16 19.57
CA PHE A 34 17.73 6.98 20.43
C PHE A 34 18.47 5.74 19.92
N LEU A 35 18.40 5.44 18.61
CA LEU A 35 19.10 4.30 18.01
C LEU A 35 20.62 4.48 18.08
N LYS A 36 21.14 5.69 17.89
CA LYS A 36 22.58 6.00 18.06
C LYS A 36 23.04 5.75 19.50
N GLU A 37 22.30 6.24 20.48
CA GLU A 37 22.58 6.02 21.90
C GLU A 37 22.45 4.54 22.27
N PHE A 38 21.47 3.84 21.69
CA PHE A 38 21.27 2.42 21.90
C PHE A 38 22.48 1.60 21.43
N GLY A 39 22.99 1.86 20.22
CA GLY A 39 24.18 1.17 19.71
C GLY A 39 25.43 1.55 20.49
N ALA A 40 25.66 2.83 20.76
CA ALA A 40 26.82 3.33 21.51
C ALA A 40 26.91 2.73 22.92
N SER A 41 25.79 2.65 23.66
CA SER A 41 25.75 2.08 25.01
C SER A 41 26.09 0.58 25.07
N ARG A 42 26.05 -0.10 23.92
CA ARG A 42 26.39 -1.53 23.76
C ARG A 42 27.73 -1.75 23.08
N ASN A 43 28.48 -0.68 22.81
CA ASN A 43 29.71 -0.70 22.02
C ASN A 43 29.56 -1.35 20.64
N LEU A 44 28.41 -1.18 20.01
CA LEU A 44 28.12 -1.63 18.66
C LEU A 44 28.45 -0.55 17.63
N GLU A 45 29.01 -0.94 16.50
CA GLU A 45 29.23 -0.02 15.38
C GLU A 45 27.90 0.51 14.89
N THR A 46 27.72 1.85 14.90
CA THR A 46 26.49 2.52 14.54
C THR A 46 26.79 3.64 13.56
N ASN A 47 26.14 3.62 12.41
CA ASN A 47 26.30 4.62 11.38
C ASN A 47 24.95 5.17 10.96
N VAL A 48 24.92 6.43 10.55
CA VAL A 48 23.74 7.10 9.99
C VAL A 48 24.11 7.63 8.61
N ASP A 49 23.28 7.33 7.61
CA ASP A 49 23.51 7.86 6.28
C ASP A 49 23.02 9.31 6.12
N LYS A 50 23.21 9.90 4.93
CA LYS A 50 22.79 11.30 4.67
C LYS A 50 21.28 11.50 4.69
N THR A 51 20.52 10.42 4.48
CA THR A 51 19.06 10.43 4.47
C THR A 51 18.50 10.33 5.88
N GLY A 52 19.29 9.78 6.82
CA GLY A 52 18.91 9.54 8.20
C GLY A 52 18.56 8.10 8.53
N ASN A 53 18.83 7.15 7.62
CA ASN A 53 18.75 5.74 7.94
C ASN A 53 19.84 5.37 8.94
N VAL A 54 19.53 4.49 9.88
CA VAL A 54 20.48 4.02 10.89
C VAL A 54 20.83 2.56 10.64
N ILE A 55 22.11 2.23 10.71
CA ILE A 55 22.59 0.85 10.71
C ILE A 55 23.38 0.57 11.96
N ILE A 56 23.07 -0.52 12.66
CA ILE A 56 23.79 -1.02 13.83
C ILE A 56 24.29 -2.41 13.52
N ARG A 57 25.63 -2.61 13.65
CA ARG A 57 26.30 -3.86 13.35
C ARG A 57 26.65 -4.63 14.60
N LYS A 58 26.29 -5.91 14.63
CA LYS A 58 26.64 -6.84 15.69
C LYS A 58 27.57 -7.93 15.17
N PRO A 59 28.77 -8.12 15.77
CA PRO A 59 29.65 -9.21 15.38
C PRO A 59 29.00 -10.58 15.65
N ALA A 60 29.44 -11.61 14.91
CA ALA A 60 29.01 -12.97 15.14
C ALA A 60 29.27 -13.45 16.57
N THR A 61 28.43 -14.32 17.07
CA THR A 61 28.69 -15.05 18.30
C THR A 61 29.80 -16.11 18.07
N PRO A 62 30.57 -16.49 19.10
CA PRO A 62 31.66 -17.45 18.97
C PRO A 62 31.25 -18.76 18.27
N GLY A 63 31.96 -19.12 17.22
CA GLY A 63 31.69 -20.31 16.38
C GLY A 63 30.74 -20.08 15.20
N TYR A 64 30.30 -18.83 14.98
CA TYR A 64 29.41 -18.42 13.86
C TYR A 64 30.06 -17.39 12.92
N GLU A 65 31.35 -17.13 13.03
CA GLU A 65 32.07 -16.11 12.26
C GLU A 65 32.11 -16.39 10.76
N ASP A 66 32.01 -17.67 10.40
CA ASP A 66 32.01 -18.16 9.02
C ASP A 66 30.61 -18.10 8.34
N ARG A 67 29.59 -17.64 9.04
CA ARG A 67 28.24 -17.50 8.50
C ARG A 67 28.11 -16.24 7.66
N GLU A 68 27.23 -16.30 6.63
CA GLU A 68 26.84 -15.10 5.87
C GLU A 68 26.25 -14.05 6.80
N THR A 69 26.49 -12.78 6.45
CA THR A 69 25.88 -11.65 7.17
C THR A 69 24.40 -11.56 6.82
N ILE A 70 23.54 -11.54 7.83
CA ILE A 70 22.12 -11.29 7.68
C ILE A 70 21.81 -9.84 8.04
N ILE A 71 21.12 -9.17 7.14
CA ILE A 71 20.53 -7.85 7.36
C ILE A 71 19.12 -8.08 7.90
N LEU A 72 18.78 -7.45 9.02
CA LEU A 72 17.42 -7.26 9.51
C LEU A 72 17.02 -5.84 9.17
N GLN A 73 15.80 -5.64 8.70
CA GLN A 73 15.37 -4.32 8.27
C GLN A 73 13.92 -4.05 8.70
N SER A 74 13.71 -2.85 9.21
CA SER A 74 12.42 -2.28 9.61
C SER A 74 12.42 -0.79 9.38
N HIS A 75 11.22 -0.15 9.32
CA HIS A 75 11.15 1.30 9.29
C HIS A 75 10.89 1.89 10.67
N MET A 76 11.50 3.07 10.95
CA MET A 76 11.48 3.66 12.27
C MET A 76 10.35 4.68 12.49
N ASP A 77 9.72 5.16 11.44
CA ASP A 77 8.59 6.08 11.50
C ASP A 77 7.26 5.36 11.79
N MET A 78 6.18 6.08 11.87
CA MET A 78 4.82 5.55 12.00
C MET A 78 3.80 6.54 11.45
N VAL A 79 2.70 6.04 10.93
CA VAL A 79 1.50 6.83 10.65
C VAL A 79 0.89 7.33 11.95
N CYS A 80 0.57 8.62 12.00
CA CYS A 80 -0.01 9.29 13.16
C CYS A 80 -1.47 9.64 12.89
N ASP A 81 -2.38 8.80 13.38
CA ASP A 81 -3.82 9.04 13.34
C ASP A 81 -4.45 8.89 14.73
N LYS A 82 -5.56 9.58 14.98
CA LYS A 82 -6.25 9.58 16.27
C LYS A 82 -7.75 9.78 16.14
N LEU A 83 -8.49 9.30 17.14
CA LEU A 83 -9.90 9.65 17.29
C LEU A 83 -10.07 11.14 17.56
N VAL A 84 -11.23 11.69 17.16
CA VAL A 84 -11.49 13.14 17.19
C VAL A 84 -11.42 13.75 18.59
N ASP A 85 -11.75 12.97 19.61
CA ASP A 85 -11.81 13.36 21.01
C ASP A 85 -10.51 13.07 21.79
N VAL A 86 -9.47 12.56 21.13
CA VAL A 86 -8.17 12.28 21.75
C VAL A 86 -7.24 13.49 21.58
N ASP A 87 -6.76 14.01 22.71
CA ASP A 87 -5.77 15.10 22.74
C ASP A 87 -4.37 14.49 22.85
N ILE A 88 -3.61 14.50 21.77
CA ILE A 88 -2.22 14.03 21.66
C ILE A 88 -1.46 14.88 20.62
N ASP A 89 -0.23 15.22 20.95
CA ASP A 89 0.76 15.78 20.01
C ASP A 89 1.81 14.72 19.69
N PHE A 90 1.68 14.06 18.54
CA PHE A 90 2.58 12.99 18.10
C PHE A 90 4.04 13.41 17.95
N THR A 91 4.34 14.69 17.99
CA THR A 91 5.73 15.18 17.98
C THR A 91 6.36 15.24 19.38
N LYS A 92 5.55 15.05 20.45
CA LYS A 92 5.98 15.22 21.85
C LYS A 92 5.55 14.08 22.75
N ASP A 93 4.36 13.55 22.54
CA ASP A 93 3.71 12.64 23.48
C ASP A 93 3.99 11.17 23.14
N ALA A 94 4.03 10.35 24.17
CA ALA A 94 4.20 8.91 24.06
C ALA A 94 2.88 8.21 23.70
N ILE A 95 2.97 7.13 22.95
CA ILE A 95 1.83 6.24 22.64
C ILE A 95 1.46 5.44 23.89
N GLN A 96 0.20 5.53 24.28
CA GLN A 96 -0.33 4.81 25.46
C GLN A 96 -0.98 3.49 25.06
N THR A 97 -0.33 2.39 25.40
CA THR A 97 -0.78 1.05 25.04
C THR A 97 -1.60 0.39 26.14
N TYR A 98 -2.49 -0.53 25.74
CA TYR A 98 -3.24 -1.44 26.62
C TYR A 98 -3.45 -2.80 25.98
N ILE A 99 -3.76 -3.81 26.78
CA ILE A 99 -4.01 -5.16 26.32
C ILE A 99 -5.54 -5.40 26.31
N ASP A 100 -6.04 -5.90 25.18
CA ASP A 100 -7.44 -6.31 24.98
C ASP A 100 -7.46 -7.78 24.53
N GLY A 101 -7.66 -8.69 25.47
CA GLY A 101 -7.55 -10.13 25.22
C GLY A 101 -6.13 -10.52 24.81
N GLU A 102 -5.97 -11.00 23.58
CA GLU A 102 -4.67 -11.37 22.99
C GLU A 102 -4.09 -10.26 22.07
N TRP A 103 -4.68 -9.07 22.08
CA TRP A 103 -4.29 -7.95 21.26
C TRP A 103 -3.68 -6.82 22.08
N LEU A 104 -2.56 -6.29 21.60
CA LEU A 104 -2.01 -5.02 22.08
C LEU A 104 -2.55 -3.89 21.20
N LYS A 105 -3.06 -2.83 21.84
CA LYS A 105 -3.70 -1.68 21.20
C LYS A 105 -3.23 -0.37 21.81
N ALA A 106 -3.48 0.76 21.15
CA ALA A 106 -3.27 2.11 21.67
C ALA A 106 -4.60 2.76 22.08
N LYS A 107 -4.53 3.71 23.02
CA LYS A 107 -5.69 4.42 23.54
C LYS A 107 -6.17 5.53 22.60
N GLY A 108 -6.90 5.15 21.57
CA GLY A 108 -7.51 6.07 20.61
C GLY A 108 -6.54 6.72 19.63
N THR A 109 -5.37 6.14 19.46
CA THR A 109 -4.36 6.52 18.46
C THR A 109 -3.92 5.29 17.67
N THR A 110 -3.20 5.47 16.56
CA THR A 110 -2.37 4.43 15.98
C THR A 110 -1.43 3.86 17.03
N LEU A 111 -1.13 2.56 16.97
CA LEU A 111 -0.25 1.86 17.90
C LEU A 111 1.23 2.02 17.52
N GLY A 112 1.51 2.16 16.23
CA GLY A 112 2.85 2.18 15.66
C GLY A 112 3.56 0.83 15.79
N ALA A 113 2.81 -0.28 15.75
CA ALA A 113 3.39 -1.62 15.66
C ALA A 113 3.90 -1.89 14.24
N ASP A 114 3.34 -1.27 13.26
CA ASP A 114 3.83 -1.05 11.92
C ASP A 114 4.81 0.14 11.93
N ASP A 115 6.14 -0.02 11.71
CA ASP A 115 6.93 -1.26 11.90
C ASP A 115 7.79 -1.17 13.17
N GLY A 116 7.23 -0.54 14.21
CA GLY A 116 7.88 -0.44 15.52
C GLY A 116 8.12 -1.79 16.18
N ILE A 117 7.34 -2.84 15.82
CA ILE A 117 7.57 -4.19 16.35
C ILE A 117 8.78 -4.83 15.67
N GLY A 118 9.02 -4.60 14.39
CA GLY A 118 10.23 -4.98 13.68
C GLY A 118 11.45 -4.30 14.30
N CYS A 119 11.39 -2.99 14.53
CA CYS A 119 12.42 -2.26 15.26
C CYS A 119 12.71 -2.85 16.65
N ALA A 120 11.67 -3.26 17.38
CA ALA A 120 11.82 -3.85 18.71
C ALA A 120 12.48 -5.24 18.67
N ILE A 121 12.16 -6.05 17.66
CA ILE A 121 12.78 -7.36 17.41
C ILE A 121 14.29 -7.17 17.14
N GLU A 122 14.64 -6.24 16.26
CA GLU A 122 16.04 -5.91 15.95
C GLU A 122 16.80 -5.46 17.20
N GLN A 123 16.22 -4.56 17.99
CA GLN A 123 16.83 -4.08 19.23
C GLN A 123 16.99 -5.21 20.27
N ALA A 124 16.02 -6.12 20.38
CA ALA A 124 16.14 -7.26 21.30
C ALA A 124 17.29 -8.20 20.88
N ILE A 125 17.50 -8.41 19.58
CA ILE A 125 18.64 -9.18 19.08
C ILE A 125 19.97 -8.47 19.35
N LEU A 126 20.03 -7.15 19.10
CA LEU A 126 21.22 -6.34 19.37
C LEU A 126 21.58 -6.32 20.87
N ASP A 127 20.60 -6.33 21.75
CA ASP A 127 20.78 -6.30 23.22
C ASP A 127 21.15 -7.68 23.82
N SER A 128 20.88 -8.76 23.10
CA SER A 128 21.11 -10.13 23.57
C SER A 128 22.60 -10.51 23.65
N ASN A 129 22.95 -11.42 24.57
CA ASN A 129 24.29 -12.00 24.67
C ASN A 129 24.30 -13.55 24.56
N ASP A 130 23.14 -14.16 24.38
CA ASP A 130 22.91 -15.60 24.42
C ASP A 130 22.28 -16.18 23.14
N ILE A 131 22.06 -15.33 22.13
CA ILE A 131 21.55 -15.74 20.80
C ILE A 131 22.71 -16.15 19.90
N GLU A 132 22.65 -17.35 19.33
CA GLU A 132 23.60 -17.84 18.34
C GLU A 132 23.32 -17.29 16.95
N HIS A 133 24.27 -16.52 16.38
CA HIS A 133 24.10 -15.88 15.08
C HIS A 133 25.44 -15.57 14.39
N GLY A 134 25.43 -15.52 13.07
CA GLY A 134 26.49 -14.91 12.25
C GLY A 134 26.56 -13.39 12.44
N PRO A 135 27.39 -12.67 11.65
CA PRO A 135 27.36 -11.20 11.68
C PRO A 135 25.96 -10.69 11.33
N ILE A 136 25.50 -9.64 12.01
CA ILE A 136 24.17 -9.03 11.78
C ILE A 136 24.35 -7.55 11.48
N GLU A 137 23.56 -7.05 10.53
CA GLU A 137 23.31 -5.66 10.27
C GLU A 137 21.84 -5.37 10.55
N CYS A 138 21.51 -4.53 11.53
CA CYS A 138 20.15 -4.03 11.78
C CYS A 138 20.01 -2.67 11.11
N VAL A 139 19.06 -2.54 10.20
CA VAL A 139 18.84 -1.36 9.35
C VAL A 139 17.46 -0.77 9.62
N PHE A 140 17.46 0.45 10.14
CA PHE A 140 16.26 1.20 10.46
C PHE A 140 16.10 2.32 9.42
N THR A 141 15.13 2.20 8.55
CA THR A 141 14.84 3.22 7.52
C THR A 141 13.91 4.30 8.05
N ARG A 142 13.97 5.48 7.46
CA ARG A 142 13.09 6.59 7.81
C ARG A 142 12.07 6.87 6.72
N ASP A 143 10.94 7.49 7.11
CA ASP A 143 9.91 8.02 6.21
C ASP A 143 9.48 6.99 5.15
N GLU A 144 9.16 5.77 5.60
CA GLU A 144 8.61 4.73 4.75
C GLU A 144 7.20 5.12 4.32
N GLU A 145 6.36 5.47 5.28
CA GLU A 145 4.91 5.63 5.21
C GLU A 145 4.43 6.75 4.29
N THR A 146 5.29 7.73 3.99
CA THR A 146 4.88 8.87 3.15
C THR A 146 5.62 8.95 1.82
N GLY A 147 6.56 8.02 1.55
CA GLY A 147 7.26 8.02 0.27
C GLY A 147 8.51 7.17 0.17
N LEU A 148 8.75 6.22 1.10
CA LEU A 148 9.93 5.34 1.08
C LEU A 148 11.25 6.15 1.03
N THR A 149 11.26 7.35 1.63
CA THR A 149 12.34 8.33 1.45
C THR A 149 13.69 7.79 1.92
N GLY A 150 13.69 7.02 3.02
CA GLY A 150 14.89 6.39 3.57
C GLY A 150 15.50 5.39 2.59
N ALA A 151 14.72 4.43 2.14
CA ALA A 151 15.17 3.43 1.18
C ALA A 151 15.56 4.07 -0.16
N HIS A 152 14.81 5.09 -0.60
CA HIS A 152 15.10 5.82 -1.84
C HIS A 152 16.45 6.58 -1.78
N GLY A 153 16.73 7.22 -0.64
CA GLY A 153 17.95 7.99 -0.43
C GLY A 153 19.15 7.17 0.02
N MET A 154 18.98 5.91 0.42
CA MET A 154 20.08 5.05 0.87
C MET A 154 21.20 4.92 -0.17
N GLU A 155 22.42 5.17 0.25
CA GLU A 155 23.59 5.05 -0.63
C GLU A 155 24.01 3.58 -0.81
N ALA A 156 24.47 3.21 -2.01
CA ALA A 156 25.02 1.90 -2.26
C ALA A 156 26.25 1.64 -1.35
N GLY A 157 26.28 0.45 -0.74
CA GLY A 157 27.34 0.09 0.21
C GLY A 157 27.04 0.45 1.67
N PHE A 158 25.91 1.07 1.98
CA PHE A 158 25.46 1.27 3.38
C PHE A 158 25.21 -0.07 4.08
N MET A 159 24.58 -1.01 3.40
CA MET A 159 24.47 -2.41 3.77
C MET A 159 25.60 -3.21 3.09
N THR A 160 26.15 -4.21 3.77
CA THR A 160 27.21 -5.09 3.26
C THR A 160 26.83 -6.57 3.24
N GLY A 161 25.79 -6.96 3.96
CA GLY A 161 25.23 -8.31 3.94
C GLY A 161 24.64 -8.67 2.57
N LYS A 162 24.51 -9.99 2.34
CA LYS A 162 23.94 -10.53 1.09
C LYS A 162 22.56 -11.13 1.26
N MET A 163 22.07 -11.22 2.47
CA MET A 163 20.76 -11.75 2.84
C MET A 163 20.03 -10.73 3.69
N LEU A 164 18.79 -10.40 3.33
CA LEU A 164 18.00 -9.42 4.04
C LEU A 164 16.64 -10.00 4.44
N ILE A 165 16.31 -9.86 5.70
CA ILE A 165 14.98 -10.13 6.26
C ILE A 165 14.33 -8.79 6.58
N ASN A 166 13.31 -8.43 5.81
CA ASN A 166 12.44 -7.30 6.14
C ASN A 166 11.38 -7.79 7.13
N LEU A 167 11.12 -7.01 8.19
CA LEU A 167 10.22 -7.37 9.28
C LEU A 167 8.86 -6.67 9.21
N ASP A 168 8.61 -5.98 8.12
CA ASP A 168 7.49 -5.11 7.84
C ASP A 168 6.34 -5.84 7.13
N SER A 169 5.94 -7.00 7.65
CA SER A 169 4.81 -7.78 7.15
C SER A 169 3.79 -8.05 8.25
N GLU A 170 2.52 -8.05 7.90
CA GLU A 170 1.39 -7.96 8.82
C GLU A 170 0.64 -9.28 9.05
N ASP A 171 1.12 -10.41 8.52
CA ASP A 171 0.46 -11.70 8.63
C ASP A 171 1.45 -12.81 8.98
N GLU A 172 1.39 -13.32 10.21
CA GLU A 172 2.17 -14.50 10.60
C GLU A 172 1.84 -15.70 9.71
N GLY A 173 2.86 -16.48 9.36
CA GLY A 173 2.71 -17.64 8.49
C GLY A 173 2.74 -17.31 6.99
N GLN A 174 2.91 -16.06 6.62
CA GLN A 174 3.17 -15.64 5.25
C GLN A 174 4.62 -15.19 5.10
N ILE A 175 5.23 -15.58 3.98
CA ILE A 175 6.59 -15.19 3.61
C ILE A 175 6.50 -14.52 2.24
N PHE A 176 6.80 -13.23 2.20
CA PHE A 176 6.84 -12.50 0.95
C PHE A 176 8.23 -12.62 0.31
N VAL A 177 8.25 -12.87 -0.99
CA VAL A 177 9.46 -13.07 -1.80
C VAL A 177 9.47 -12.21 -3.07
N SER A 178 8.48 -11.35 -3.21
CA SER A 178 8.39 -10.37 -4.30
C SER A 178 7.40 -9.27 -3.94
N CYS A 179 7.57 -8.08 -4.53
CA CYS A 179 6.59 -7.01 -4.47
C CYS A 179 6.41 -6.33 -5.83
N ALA A 180 5.27 -5.68 -6.03
CA ALA A 180 5.04 -4.91 -7.25
C ALA A 180 5.76 -3.56 -7.19
N GLY A 181 6.30 -3.15 -8.33
CA GLY A 181 6.60 -1.75 -8.60
C GLY A 181 5.33 -0.99 -8.97
N GLY A 182 5.39 0.33 -8.95
CA GLY A 182 4.25 1.15 -9.29
C GLY A 182 4.61 2.48 -9.93
N GLN A 183 3.62 3.04 -10.63
CA GLN A 183 3.70 4.36 -11.22
C GLN A 183 2.31 4.98 -11.32
N THR A 184 2.20 6.30 -11.13
CA THR A 184 0.96 7.04 -11.30
C THR A 184 0.97 7.87 -12.57
N ILE A 185 -0.23 8.07 -13.13
CA ILE A 185 -0.49 9.00 -14.23
C ILE A 185 -1.51 10.03 -13.73
N HIS A 186 -1.21 11.29 -14.00
CA HIS A 186 -2.13 12.40 -13.86
C HIS A 186 -2.51 12.88 -15.26
N ALA A 187 -3.80 12.81 -15.59
CA ALA A 187 -4.34 13.28 -16.87
C ALA A 187 -5.30 14.43 -16.61
N THR A 188 -5.09 15.56 -17.30
CA THR A 188 -5.89 16.77 -17.14
C THR A 188 -6.49 17.15 -18.48
N PHE A 189 -7.82 17.27 -18.52
CA PHE A 189 -8.55 17.88 -19.63
C PHE A 189 -8.88 19.32 -19.26
N ASP A 190 -8.35 20.29 -20.00
CA ASP A 190 -8.84 21.66 -19.91
C ASP A 190 -10.14 21.80 -20.69
N PHE A 191 -11.09 22.55 -20.17
CA PHE A 191 -12.36 22.83 -20.85
C PHE A 191 -12.87 24.23 -20.55
N GLU A 192 -13.78 24.69 -21.41
CA GLU A 192 -14.61 25.84 -21.13
C GLU A 192 -16.04 25.42 -20.75
N ARG A 193 -16.69 26.24 -19.95
CA ARG A 193 -18.09 26.00 -19.60
C ARG A 193 -19.01 26.74 -20.57
N GLU A 194 -20.04 26.04 -21.01
CA GLU A 194 -21.11 26.55 -21.87
C GLU A 194 -22.40 26.67 -21.07
N GLN A 195 -23.26 27.60 -21.49
CA GLN A 195 -24.63 27.63 -20.98
C GLN A 195 -25.34 26.35 -21.44
N ALA A 196 -26.08 25.72 -20.54
CA ALA A 196 -26.90 24.59 -20.93
C ALA A 196 -27.98 25.05 -21.94
N PRO A 197 -28.25 24.27 -22.98
CA PRO A 197 -29.29 24.61 -23.93
C PRO A 197 -30.67 24.73 -23.26
N ALA A 198 -31.55 25.56 -23.81
CA ALA A 198 -32.92 25.70 -23.31
C ALA A 198 -33.68 24.36 -23.41
N GLY A 199 -34.51 24.07 -22.42
CA GLY A 199 -35.27 22.80 -22.38
C GLY A 199 -34.52 21.62 -21.79
N TYR A 200 -33.41 21.85 -21.08
CA TYR A 200 -32.67 20.82 -20.35
C TYR A 200 -33.04 20.80 -18.87
N PHE A 201 -33.12 19.60 -18.32
CA PHE A 201 -33.35 19.31 -16.91
C PHE A 201 -32.06 18.78 -16.28
N PHE A 202 -31.79 19.18 -15.03
CA PHE A 202 -30.57 18.78 -14.34
C PHE A 202 -30.81 17.64 -13.37
N ILE A 203 -29.96 16.61 -13.43
CA ILE A 203 -29.97 15.47 -12.53
C ILE A 203 -28.59 15.23 -11.96
N LYS A 204 -28.58 14.69 -10.75
CA LYS A 204 -27.39 14.10 -10.13
C LYS A 204 -27.58 12.60 -9.99
N LEU A 205 -26.68 11.84 -10.58
CA LEU A 205 -26.53 10.40 -10.39
C LEU A 205 -25.46 10.16 -9.36
N SER A 206 -25.69 9.26 -8.42
CA SER A 206 -24.68 8.86 -7.45
C SER A 206 -24.67 7.35 -7.23
N LEU A 207 -23.48 6.82 -7.08
CA LEU A 207 -23.20 5.43 -6.68
C LEU A 207 -22.42 5.46 -5.39
N LYS A 208 -22.87 4.69 -4.39
CA LYS A 208 -22.28 4.60 -3.05
C LYS A 208 -22.33 3.17 -2.53
N GLY A 209 -21.64 2.93 -1.41
CA GLY A 209 -21.71 1.65 -0.70
C GLY A 209 -20.90 0.52 -1.32
N LEU A 210 -19.97 0.84 -2.26
CA LEU A 210 -19.00 -0.14 -2.72
C LEU A 210 -17.94 -0.39 -1.63
N ASN A 211 -17.36 -1.58 -1.61
CA ASN A 211 -16.35 -1.94 -0.64
C ASN A 211 -15.06 -1.12 -0.79
N GLY A 212 -14.67 -0.80 -2.03
CA GLY A 212 -13.39 -0.14 -2.27
C GLY A 212 -12.20 -1.03 -1.88
N GLY A 213 -11.14 -0.47 -1.34
CA GLY A 213 -9.96 -1.17 -0.84
C GLY A 213 -8.66 -0.70 -1.46
N HIS A 214 -7.56 -1.35 -1.09
CA HIS A 214 -6.22 -1.01 -1.60
C HIS A 214 -6.08 -1.44 -3.06
N SER A 215 -5.55 -0.55 -3.91
CA SER A 215 -5.40 -0.80 -5.36
C SER A 215 -4.35 -1.86 -5.72
N GLY A 216 -3.61 -2.36 -4.75
CA GLY A 216 -2.70 -3.50 -4.87
C GLY A 216 -3.36 -4.77 -4.32
N ASP A 217 -3.47 -4.90 -3.00
CA ASP A 217 -3.87 -6.13 -2.31
C ASP A 217 -5.32 -6.55 -2.54
N ASP A 218 -6.18 -5.58 -2.86
CA ASP A 218 -7.61 -5.86 -3.09
C ASP A 218 -7.99 -5.88 -4.57
N ILE A 219 -7.05 -5.59 -5.49
CA ILE A 219 -7.36 -5.43 -6.91
C ILE A 219 -7.90 -6.72 -7.55
N ASN A 220 -7.51 -7.88 -7.04
CA ASN A 220 -7.99 -9.20 -7.50
C ASN A 220 -9.29 -9.67 -6.83
N LYS A 221 -9.82 -8.93 -5.86
CA LYS A 221 -11.03 -9.31 -5.11
C LYS A 221 -12.32 -9.02 -5.86
N LYS A 222 -12.23 -8.67 -7.16
CA LYS A 222 -13.38 -8.39 -8.04
C LYS A 222 -14.30 -7.31 -7.49
N ARG A 223 -13.74 -6.31 -6.82
CA ARG A 223 -14.49 -5.16 -6.32
C ARG A 223 -14.79 -4.19 -7.46
N ALA A 224 -15.96 -3.58 -7.41
CA ALA A 224 -16.37 -2.59 -8.39
C ALA A 224 -15.60 -1.27 -8.22
N ASN A 225 -15.34 -0.59 -9.33
CA ASN A 225 -14.76 0.75 -9.37
C ASN A 225 -15.86 1.75 -9.79
N ALA A 226 -16.21 2.68 -8.90
CA ALA A 226 -17.30 3.64 -9.11
C ALA A 226 -17.07 4.51 -10.36
N ILE A 227 -15.82 4.88 -10.66
CA ILE A 227 -15.49 5.67 -11.87
C ILE A 227 -15.84 4.90 -13.12
N LYS A 228 -15.43 3.63 -13.20
CA LYS A 228 -15.68 2.80 -14.37
C LYS A 228 -17.17 2.50 -14.58
N LEU A 229 -17.92 2.29 -13.50
CA LEU A 229 -19.37 2.08 -13.60
C LEU A 229 -20.11 3.34 -14.06
N LEU A 230 -19.79 4.50 -13.50
CA LEU A 230 -20.38 5.77 -13.93
C LEU A 230 -19.99 6.13 -15.38
N ALA A 231 -18.72 5.90 -15.75
CA ALA A 231 -18.27 6.13 -17.12
C ALA A 231 -18.97 5.20 -18.13
N ARG A 232 -19.15 3.90 -17.76
CA ARG A 232 -19.91 2.94 -18.58
C ARG A 232 -21.35 3.41 -18.84
N PHE A 233 -22.05 3.83 -17.81
CA PHE A 233 -23.40 4.38 -17.99
C PHE A 233 -23.41 5.60 -18.89
N LEU A 234 -22.53 6.57 -18.62
CA LEU A 234 -22.47 7.80 -19.43
C LEU A 234 -22.11 7.54 -20.88
N TYR A 235 -21.20 6.60 -21.14
CA TYR A 235 -20.83 6.24 -22.49
C TYR A 235 -22.05 5.68 -23.25
N LEU A 236 -22.81 4.75 -22.66
CA LEU A 236 -24.01 4.18 -23.29
C LEU A 236 -25.08 5.23 -23.56
N GLU A 237 -25.32 6.14 -22.62
CA GLU A 237 -26.34 7.16 -22.75
C GLU A 237 -25.93 8.27 -23.76
N MET A 238 -24.65 8.64 -23.81
CA MET A 238 -24.16 9.59 -24.81
C MET A 238 -24.23 9.04 -26.23
N GLU A 239 -23.92 7.76 -26.44
CA GLU A 239 -24.10 7.09 -27.73
C GLU A 239 -25.58 7.04 -28.13
N LYS A 240 -26.45 6.66 -27.18
CA LYS A 240 -27.89 6.50 -27.43
C LYS A 240 -28.58 7.81 -27.78
N PHE A 241 -28.25 8.91 -27.10
CA PHE A 241 -28.95 10.19 -27.20
C PHE A 241 -28.18 11.29 -27.93
N ASN A 242 -27.04 10.99 -28.52
CA ASN A 242 -26.26 11.80 -29.46
C ASN A 242 -26.28 13.33 -29.18
N GLY A 243 -25.95 13.73 -27.95
CA GLY A 243 -25.81 15.13 -27.56
C GLY A 243 -26.99 15.74 -26.82
N ASP A 244 -28.07 14.98 -26.59
CA ASP A 244 -29.17 15.39 -25.71
C ASP A 244 -28.83 15.27 -24.22
N ILE A 245 -27.58 14.79 -23.92
CA ILE A 245 -26.99 14.69 -22.58
C ILE A 245 -25.71 15.52 -22.56
N ARG A 246 -25.59 16.37 -21.56
CA ARG A 246 -24.42 17.24 -21.34
C ARG A 246 -23.87 17.03 -19.94
N LEU A 247 -22.55 16.88 -19.82
CA LEU A 247 -21.87 16.72 -18.54
C LEU A 247 -21.68 18.08 -17.85
N VAL A 248 -22.02 18.14 -16.57
CA VAL A 248 -21.75 19.30 -15.69
C VAL A 248 -20.50 19.03 -14.86
N ASN A 249 -20.46 17.91 -14.15
CA ASN A 249 -19.28 17.46 -13.40
C ASN A 249 -19.26 15.93 -13.24
N PHE A 250 -18.08 15.42 -12.91
CA PHE A 250 -17.82 14.03 -12.55
C PHE A 250 -16.84 14.03 -11.37
N ASN A 251 -17.25 13.50 -10.22
CA ASN A 251 -16.40 13.42 -9.03
C ASN A 251 -16.48 12.04 -8.39
N SER A 252 -15.32 11.38 -8.27
CA SER A 252 -15.21 10.05 -7.66
C SER A 252 -13.78 9.77 -7.25
N GLY A 253 -13.60 9.04 -6.15
CA GLY A 253 -12.28 8.68 -5.62
C GLY A 253 -11.54 9.86 -4.99
N LYS A 254 -10.51 9.55 -4.19
CA LYS A 254 -9.70 10.54 -3.47
C LYS A 254 -8.22 10.18 -3.42
N MET A 255 -7.91 8.90 -3.21
CA MET A 255 -6.56 8.39 -2.96
C MET A 255 -6.06 7.62 -4.18
N HIS A 256 -4.82 7.88 -4.59
CA HIS A 256 -4.20 7.21 -5.74
C HIS A 256 -4.07 5.69 -5.58
N ASN A 257 -3.95 5.21 -4.35
CA ASN A 257 -3.78 3.80 -4.00
C ASN A 257 -5.06 3.11 -3.53
N ALA A 258 -6.24 3.72 -3.74
CA ALA A 258 -7.52 3.13 -3.36
C ALA A 258 -8.42 2.87 -4.58
N ILE A 259 -9.23 1.80 -4.51
CA ILE A 259 -10.31 1.53 -5.46
C ILE A 259 -11.47 2.46 -5.11
N PRO A 260 -11.96 3.31 -6.04
CA PRO A 260 -13.07 4.23 -5.77
C PRO A 260 -14.36 3.51 -5.37
N ARG A 261 -14.82 3.80 -4.15
CA ARG A 261 -16.03 3.16 -3.56
C ARG A 261 -17.32 3.97 -3.69
N ASP A 262 -17.19 5.21 -4.12
CA ASP A 262 -18.30 6.12 -4.34
C ASP A 262 -18.02 7.08 -5.49
N GLY A 263 -19.07 7.65 -6.07
CA GLY A 263 -18.95 8.65 -7.11
C GLY A 263 -20.26 9.31 -7.42
N GLN A 264 -20.17 10.48 -8.04
CA GLN A 264 -21.33 11.24 -8.49
C GLN A 264 -21.04 11.96 -9.81
N VAL A 265 -22.07 12.08 -10.62
CA VAL A 265 -22.06 12.88 -11.85
C VAL A 265 -23.28 13.77 -11.87
N VAL A 266 -23.12 15.00 -12.37
CA VAL A 266 -24.24 15.91 -12.65
C VAL A 266 -24.36 16.09 -14.15
N LEU A 267 -25.57 15.92 -14.64
CA LEU A 267 -25.92 15.98 -16.06
C LEU A 267 -27.00 17.00 -16.30
N ALA A 268 -26.94 17.69 -17.46
CA ALA A 268 -28.06 18.34 -18.05
C ALA A 268 -28.60 17.48 -19.19
N ILE A 269 -29.85 17.06 -19.11
CA ILE A 269 -30.50 16.16 -20.08
C ILE A 269 -31.70 16.83 -20.68
N LYS A 270 -31.92 16.64 -21.97
CA LYS A 270 -33.05 17.21 -22.68
C LYS A 270 -34.37 16.67 -22.12
N ASN A 271 -35.34 17.53 -21.92
CA ASN A 271 -36.59 17.14 -21.27
C ASN A 271 -37.30 15.93 -21.91
N GLU A 272 -37.22 15.81 -23.23
CA GLU A 272 -37.86 14.74 -24.01
C GLU A 272 -37.27 13.35 -23.69
N VAL A 273 -36.00 13.27 -23.30
CA VAL A 273 -35.34 11.99 -23.01
C VAL A 273 -35.23 11.67 -21.51
N LYS A 274 -35.66 12.59 -20.65
CA LYS A 274 -35.53 12.51 -19.19
C LYS A 274 -36.06 11.18 -18.61
N GLU A 275 -37.27 10.79 -18.97
CA GLU A 275 -37.89 9.58 -18.44
C GLU A 275 -37.17 8.31 -18.95
N GLN A 276 -36.65 8.34 -20.18
CA GLN A 276 -35.89 7.23 -20.70
C GLN A 276 -34.54 7.08 -19.96
N VAL A 277 -33.81 8.16 -19.71
CA VAL A 277 -32.59 8.14 -18.91
C VAL A 277 -32.85 7.59 -17.51
N ARG A 278 -33.99 7.94 -16.88
CA ARG A 278 -34.38 7.39 -15.59
C ARG A 278 -34.63 5.87 -15.63
N ILE A 279 -35.29 5.40 -16.68
CA ILE A 279 -35.52 3.95 -16.90
C ILE A 279 -34.17 3.25 -17.10
N ASP A 280 -33.32 3.77 -17.97
CA ASP A 280 -32.01 3.21 -18.29
C ASP A 280 -31.10 3.15 -17.05
N TRP A 281 -31.13 4.17 -16.19
CA TRP A 281 -30.40 4.16 -14.92
C TRP A 281 -30.86 3.03 -13.99
N ASN A 282 -32.15 2.79 -13.88
CA ASN A 282 -32.68 1.69 -13.05
C ASN A 282 -32.36 0.30 -13.61
N ILE A 283 -32.40 0.16 -14.96
CA ILE A 283 -31.98 -1.07 -15.63
C ILE A 283 -30.49 -1.31 -15.39
N PHE A 284 -29.67 -0.30 -15.62
CA PHE A 284 -28.23 -0.38 -15.39
C PHE A 284 -27.90 -0.74 -13.94
N ALA A 285 -28.62 -0.15 -12.96
CA ALA A 285 -28.45 -0.48 -11.55
C ALA A 285 -28.70 -1.98 -11.29
N SER A 286 -29.82 -2.53 -11.79
CA SER A 286 -30.12 -3.95 -11.63
C SER A 286 -29.09 -4.87 -12.31
N GLU A 287 -28.59 -4.51 -13.47
CA GLU A 287 -27.55 -5.28 -14.18
C GLU A 287 -26.23 -5.29 -13.39
N VAL A 288 -25.81 -4.14 -12.85
CA VAL A 288 -24.57 -4.01 -12.05
C VAL A 288 -24.73 -4.70 -10.69
N GLU A 289 -25.89 -4.62 -10.05
CA GLU A 289 -26.20 -5.36 -8.82
C GLU A 289 -26.07 -6.88 -9.03
N GLU A 290 -26.52 -7.40 -10.17
CA GLU A 290 -26.33 -8.82 -10.53
C GLU A 290 -24.86 -9.15 -10.82
N GLU A 291 -24.14 -8.31 -11.58
CA GLU A 291 -22.72 -8.50 -11.88
C GLU A 291 -21.85 -8.61 -10.62
N PHE A 292 -22.17 -7.84 -9.59
CA PHE A 292 -21.37 -7.71 -8.36
C PHE A 292 -22.08 -8.26 -7.09
N HIS A 293 -23.13 -9.06 -7.22
CA HIS A 293 -23.95 -9.53 -6.09
C HIS A 293 -23.16 -10.26 -4.97
N VAL A 294 -21.98 -10.80 -5.29
CA VAL A 294 -21.10 -11.48 -4.32
C VAL A 294 -20.23 -10.48 -3.56
N THR A 295 -19.69 -9.50 -4.26
CA THR A 295 -18.64 -8.61 -3.74
C THR A 295 -19.17 -7.26 -3.24
N GLU A 296 -20.32 -6.78 -3.74
CA GLU A 296 -20.82 -5.42 -3.44
C GLU A 296 -22.27 -5.47 -2.93
N LYS A 297 -22.45 -5.86 -1.65
CA LYS A 297 -23.78 -6.07 -1.05
C LYS A 297 -24.49 -4.79 -0.62
N GLU A 298 -23.73 -3.72 -0.37
CA GLU A 298 -24.24 -2.44 0.16
C GLU A 298 -24.33 -1.36 -0.92
N MET A 299 -24.25 -1.75 -2.20
CA MET A 299 -24.27 -0.85 -3.35
C MET A 299 -25.62 -0.14 -3.47
N VAL A 300 -25.56 1.19 -3.65
CA VAL A 300 -26.75 2.05 -3.78
C VAL A 300 -26.61 2.97 -4.96
N PHE A 301 -27.54 2.85 -5.90
CA PHE A 301 -27.72 3.77 -7.02
C PHE A 301 -28.81 4.78 -6.68
N ASN A 302 -28.51 6.08 -6.84
CA ASN A 302 -29.49 7.14 -6.59
C ASN A 302 -29.52 8.15 -7.73
N MET A 303 -30.71 8.68 -8.01
CA MET A 303 -30.94 9.77 -8.96
C MET A 303 -31.79 10.85 -8.29
N GLU A 304 -31.32 12.08 -8.32
CA GLU A 304 -32.04 13.23 -7.78
C GLU A 304 -31.97 14.44 -8.71
N SER A 305 -32.88 15.37 -8.57
CA SER A 305 -32.81 16.66 -9.29
C SER A 305 -31.61 17.47 -8.83
N ALA A 306 -30.99 18.21 -9.74
CA ALA A 306 -29.89 19.10 -9.45
C ALA A 306 -30.23 20.55 -9.87
N GLU A 307 -29.47 21.50 -9.32
CA GLU A 307 -29.56 22.88 -9.71
C GLU A 307 -28.98 23.12 -11.12
N SER A 308 -29.57 24.05 -11.83
CA SER A 308 -29.07 24.47 -13.15
C SER A 308 -27.69 25.10 -13.03
N SER A 309 -26.75 24.63 -13.85
CA SER A 309 -25.39 25.16 -13.90
C SER A 309 -24.79 25.04 -15.30
N PRO A 310 -23.72 25.79 -15.61
CA PRO A 310 -23.02 25.66 -16.88
C PRO A 310 -22.48 24.23 -17.06
N VAL A 311 -22.53 23.74 -18.31
CA VAL A 311 -22.08 22.41 -18.72
C VAL A 311 -20.65 22.46 -19.26
N ILE A 312 -19.96 21.35 -19.24
CA ILE A 312 -18.66 21.17 -19.89
C ILE A 312 -18.86 21.19 -21.41
N GLU A 313 -17.93 21.80 -22.15
CA GLU A 313 -17.90 21.75 -23.61
C GLU A 313 -18.12 20.30 -24.10
N LYS A 314 -19.07 20.14 -25.04
CA LYS A 314 -19.53 18.83 -25.50
C LYS A 314 -18.40 17.92 -25.96
N THR A 315 -17.53 18.43 -26.82
CA THR A 315 -16.44 17.67 -27.44
C THR A 315 -15.45 17.15 -26.38
N ILE A 316 -15.15 17.93 -25.35
CA ILE A 316 -14.25 17.53 -24.27
C ILE A 316 -14.92 16.48 -23.38
N ALA A 317 -16.19 16.67 -23.02
CA ALA A 317 -16.96 15.72 -22.23
C ALA A 317 -17.04 14.35 -22.91
N GLU A 318 -17.35 14.30 -24.21
CA GLU A 318 -17.39 13.06 -24.99
C GLU A 318 -16.04 12.36 -25.01
N LYS A 319 -14.95 13.05 -25.34
CA LYS A 319 -13.60 12.50 -25.36
C LYS A 319 -13.16 11.98 -23.98
N PHE A 320 -13.47 12.71 -22.92
CA PHE A 320 -13.19 12.30 -21.55
C PHE A 320 -13.92 11.00 -21.19
N ILE A 321 -15.23 10.90 -21.46
CA ILE A 321 -16.01 9.69 -21.18
C ILE A 321 -15.51 8.50 -22.02
N MET A 322 -15.22 8.73 -23.30
CA MET A 322 -14.63 7.69 -24.16
C MET A 322 -13.29 7.19 -23.63
N ALA A 323 -12.42 8.09 -23.16
CA ALA A 323 -11.14 7.72 -22.56
C ALA A 323 -11.32 6.90 -21.26
N LEU A 324 -12.23 7.32 -20.38
CA LEU A 324 -12.54 6.57 -19.15
C LEU A 324 -13.12 5.17 -19.47
N GLN A 325 -13.93 5.05 -20.53
CA GLN A 325 -14.46 3.77 -20.96
C GLN A 325 -13.35 2.86 -21.53
N ALA A 326 -12.46 3.43 -22.34
CA ALA A 326 -11.42 2.69 -23.06
C ALA A 326 -10.23 2.26 -22.18
N VAL A 327 -9.90 3.05 -21.14
CA VAL A 327 -8.73 2.77 -20.31
C VAL A 327 -8.91 1.52 -19.47
N ASP A 328 -7.88 0.68 -19.43
CA ASP A 328 -7.88 -0.55 -18.63
C ASP A 328 -7.96 -0.26 -17.12
N ASN A 329 -8.67 -1.15 -16.41
CA ASN A 329 -8.82 -1.09 -14.96
C ASN A 329 -8.98 -2.50 -14.35
N GLY A 330 -8.40 -2.73 -13.20
CA GLY A 330 -8.41 -4.01 -12.51
C GLY A 330 -7.15 -4.84 -12.77
N PRO A 331 -7.17 -6.14 -12.42
CA PRO A 331 -6.08 -7.06 -12.72
C PRO A 331 -6.08 -7.38 -14.22
N LEU A 332 -4.91 -7.34 -14.85
CA LEU A 332 -4.76 -7.53 -16.31
C LEU A 332 -4.04 -8.81 -16.66
N THR A 333 -2.97 -9.13 -15.94
CA THR A 333 -2.20 -10.37 -16.10
C THR A 333 -1.90 -11.00 -14.77
N THR A 334 -1.63 -12.30 -14.77
CA THR A 334 -1.16 -13.06 -13.61
C THR A 334 0.30 -13.50 -13.80
N CYS A 335 0.97 -13.82 -12.68
CA CYS A 335 2.36 -14.27 -12.71
C CYS A 335 2.51 -15.54 -13.56
N GLN A 336 3.63 -15.65 -14.26
CA GLN A 336 3.92 -16.80 -15.14
C GLN A 336 4.50 -18.00 -14.37
N ASP A 337 5.10 -17.78 -13.19
CA ASP A 337 5.61 -18.86 -12.35
C ASP A 337 4.45 -19.68 -11.77
N GLU A 338 4.47 -21.02 -11.97
CA GLU A 338 3.40 -21.92 -11.54
C GLU A 338 3.11 -21.83 -10.04
N ALA A 339 4.12 -21.59 -9.22
CA ALA A 339 3.99 -21.50 -7.76
C ALA A 339 3.14 -20.30 -7.32
N ILE A 340 3.10 -19.24 -8.13
CA ILE A 340 2.41 -17.99 -7.86
C ILE A 340 1.50 -17.54 -9.02
N ALA A 341 1.12 -18.45 -9.93
CA ALA A 341 0.30 -18.16 -11.11
C ALA A 341 -1.11 -17.60 -10.79
N TRP A 342 -1.55 -17.75 -9.54
CA TRP A 342 -2.79 -17.18 -9.04
C TRP A 342 -2.66 -15.68 -8.66
N MET A 343 -1.45 -15.16 -8.56
CA MET A 343 -1.19 -13.78 -8.19
C MET A 343 -1.28 -12.85 -9.39
N VAL A 344 -1.73 -11.63 -9.14
CA VAL A 344 -1.70 -10.55 -10.13
C VAL A 344 -0.25 -10.16 -10.41
N GLU A 345 0.12 -10.14 -11.69
CA GLU A 345 1.39 -9.59 -12.15
C GLU A 345 1.26 -8.09 -12.45
N THR A 346 0.27 -7.73 -13.29
CA THR A 346 0.06 -6.35 -13.75
C THR A 346 -1.38 -5.92 -13.54
N SER A 347 -1.57 -4.72 -13.04
CA SER A 347 -2.87 -4.10 -12.83
C SER A 347 -2.87 -2.60 -13.14
N SER A 348 -4.06 -2.07 -13.33
CA SER A 348 -4.33 -0.63 -13.44
C SER A 348 -5.52 -0.27 -12.56
N ASN A 349 -5.50 0.88 -11.91
CA ASN A 349 -6.62 1.41 -11.14
C ASN A 349 -6.85 2.88 -11.50
N VAL A 350 -8.00 3.19 -12.08
CA VAL A 350 -8.47 4.57 -12.21
C VAL A 350 -8.95 5.01 -10.84
N ALA A 351 -8.15 5.82 -10.16
CA ALA A 351 -8.24 6.06 -8.71
C ALA A 351 -9.05 7.30 -8.34
N SER A 352 -9.00 8.35 -9.15
CA SER A 352 -9.81 9.53 -8.91
C SER A 352 -10.15 10.29 -10.20
N VAL A 353 -11.29 10.96 -10.17
CA VAL A 353 -11.74 11.93 -11.16
C VAL A 353 -12.33 13.09 -10.41
N ILE A 354 -11.79 14.29 -10.60
CA ILE A 354 -12.25 15.52 -9.95
C ILE A 354 -12.47 16.58 -11.02
N THR A 355 -13.68 17.12 -11.09
CA THR A 355 -14.00 18.26 -11.93
C THR A 355 -13.86 19.56 -11.15
N THR A 356 -13.07 20.48 -11.67
CA THR A 356 -12.93 21.84 -11.17
C THR A 356 -13.77 22.84 -12.01
N ASP A 357 -13.48 24.11 -11.91
CA ASP A 357 -14.17 25.12 -12.73
C ASP A 357 -13.83 25.00 -14.22
N ASN A 358 -12.61 24.59 -14.55
CA ASN A 358 -12.07 24.58 -15.91
C ASN A 358 -11.18 23.35 -16.24
N THR A 359 -11.06 22.38 -15.33
CA THR A 359 -10.31 21.12 -15.58
C THR A 359 -11.10 19.91 -15.13
N ILE A 360 -10.81 18.76 -15.77
CA ILE A 360 -11.10 17.45 -15.23
C ILE A 360 -9.76 16.79 -14.96
N ASP A 361 -9.48 16.52 -13.68
CA ASP A 361 -8.25 15.92 -13.23
C ASP A 361 -8.47 14.45 -12.88
N ILE A 362 -7.66 13.57 -13.48
CA ILE A 362 -7.75 12.13 -13.35
C ILE A 362 -6.43 11.61 -12.79
N VAL A 363 -6.51 10.73 -11.81
CA VAL A 363 -5.36 9.95 -11.33
C VAL A 363 -5.60 8.48 -11.60
N ALA A 364 -4.63 7.83 -12.23
CA ALA A 364 -4.60 6.38 -12.43
C ALA A 364 -3.26 5.81 -11.94
N SER A 365 -3.29 4.69 -11.23
CA SER A 365 -2.09 4.01 -10.74
C SER A 365 -1.94 2.64 -11.38
N GLN A 366 -0.75 2.34 -11.85
CA GLN A 366 -0.36 1.08 -12.45
C GLN A 366 0.61 0.35 -11.54
N ARG A 367 0.50 -0.97 -11.46
CA ARG A 367 1.40 -1.85 -10.71
C ARG A 367 1.81 -3.05 -11.53
N SER A 368 3.04 -3.49 -11.35
CA SER A 368 3.51 -4.77 -11.91
C SER A 368 4.73 -5.29 -11.18
N ASN A 369 4.84 -6.61 -11.04
CA ASN A 369 6.05 -7.29 -10.56
C ASN A 369 7.14 -7.35 -11.64
N VAL A 370 6.80 -6.98 -12.89
CA VAL A 370 7.71 -6.96 -14.04
C VAL A 370 7.82 -5.53 -14.58
N MET A 371 8.98 -4.91 -14.41
CA MET A 371 9.17 -3.48 -14.71
C MET A 371 8.88 -3.08 -16.14
N SER A 372 9.19 -3.95 -17.12
CA SER A 372 8.83 -3.69 -18.54
C SER A 372 7.32 -3.72 -18.79
N ASN A 373 6.58 -4.57 -18.06
CA ASN A 373 5.12 -4.61 -18.12
C ASN A 373 4.49 -3.40 -17.39
N LEU A 374 5.08 -2.95 -16.28
CA LEU A 374 4.69 -1.68 -15.64
C LEU A 374 4.80 -0.52 -16.63
N GLU A 375 5.94 -0.41 -17.30
CA GLU A 375 6.17 0.64 -18.29
C GLU A 375 5.20 0.56 -19.46
N ASN A 376 4.96 -0.66 -20.00
CA ASN A 376 3.99 -0.87 -21.07
C ASN A 376 2.57 -0.47 -20.64
N MET A 377 2.14 -0.88 -19.44
CA MET A 377 0.81 -0.53 -18.92
C MET A 377 0.67 0.98 -18.69
N THR A 378 1.69 1.61 -18.11
CA THR A 378 1.75 3.07 -17.95
C THR A 378 1.63 3.78 -19.30
N ASN A 379 2.35 3.31 -20.32
CA ASN A 379 2.27 3.87 -21.67
C ASN A 379 0.90 3.63 -22.32
N THR A 380 0.24 2.51 -22.06
CA THR A 380 -1.11 2.22 -22.55
C THR A 380 -2.13 3.21 -21.98
N VAL A 381 -2.13 3.40 -20.66
CA VAL A 381 -3.03 4.37 -19.98
C VAL A 381 -2.74 5.80 -20.45
N LYS A 382 -1.47 6.17 -20.53
CA LYS A 382 -1.02 7.47 -21.07
C LYS A 382 -1.53 7.69 -22.48
N ALA A 383 -1.37 6.71 -23.38
CA ALA A 383 -1.80 6.82 -24.76
C ALA A 383 -3.31 6.99 -24.89
N ALA A 384 -4.12 6.26 -24.11
CA ALA A 384 -5.57 6.39 -24.11
C ALA A 384 -6.02 7.83 -23.77
N PHE A 385 -5.48 8.42 -22.71
CA PHE A 385 -5.80 9.80 -22.34
C PHE A 385 -5.24 10.84 -23.31
N GLN A 386 -4.04 10.61 -23.87
CA GLN A 386 -3.45 11.51 -24.88
C GLN A 386 -4.26 11.53 -26.17
N LEU A 387 -4.73 10.38 -26.66
CA LEU A 387 -5.61 10.28 -27.83
C LEU A 387 -6.91 11.08 -27.64
N ALA A 388 -7.41 11.13 -26.43
CA ALA A 388 -8.58 11.94 -26.06
C ALA A 388 -8.26 13.44 -25.87
N GLY A 389 -6.99 13.83 -25.89
CA GLY A 389 -6.56 15.24 -25.79
C GLY A 389 -6.18 15.70 -24.40
N ALA A 390 -6.01 14.81 -23.42
CA ALA A 390 -5.55 15.18 -22.08
C ALA A 390 -4.07 15.58 -22.06
N LYS A 391 -3.71 16.50 -21.20
CA LYS A 391 -2.34 16.77 -20.76
C LYS A 391 -1.93 15.70 -19.75
N ILE A 392 -0.73 15.15 -19.91
CA ILE A 392 -0.26 14.05 -19.05
C ILE A 392 0.97 14.47 -18.24
N THR A 393 0.92 14.21 -16.94
CA THR A 393 2.09 14.17 -16.06
C THR A 393 2.24 12.75 -15.53
N VAL A 394 3.44 12.20 -15.67
CA VAL A 394 3.77 10.89 -15.11
C VAL A 394 4.45 11.11 -13.77
N GLY A 395 3.92 10.49 -12.72
CA GLY A 395 4.47 10.57 -11.38
C GLY A 395 5.71 9.69 -11.18
N ASP A 396 6.26 9.75 -10.00
CA ASP A 396 7.43 8.97 -9.63
C ASP A 396 7.15 7.46 -9.77
N LYS A 397 8.19 6.74 -10.15
CA LYS A 397 8.19 5.31 -10.34
C LYS A 397 8.99 4.66 -9.23
N TYR A 398 8.42 3.66 -8.57
CA TYR A 398 9.15 2.81 -7.64
C TYR A 398 9.31 1.39 -8.21
N PRO A 399 10.47 0.74 -7.97
CA PRO A 399 10.80 -0.53 -8.58
C PRO A 399 10.07 -1.71 -7.93
N ALA A 400 9.93 -2.80 -8.70
CA ALA A 400 9.48 -4.09 -8.21
C ALA A 400 10.63 -4.87 -7.58
N TRP A 401 10.32 -5.69 -6.61
CA TRP A 401 11.18 -6.76 -6.14
C TRP A 401 10.76 -8.08 -6.79
N LYS A 402 11.62 -8.62 -7.64
CA LYS A 402 11.34 -9.85 -8.36
C LYS A 402 11.74 -11.08 -7.51
N MET A 403 10.85 -12.08 -7.46
CA MET A 403 11.15 -13.36 -6.82
C MET A 403 12.40 -14.03 -7.42
N ARG A 404 13.28 -14.54 -6.56
CA ARG A 404 14.43 -15.36 -6.94
C ARG A 404 14.08 -16.85 -6.79
N THR A 405 14.29 -17.62 -7.84
CA THR A 405 14.06 -19.07 -7.83
C THR A 405 15.18 -19.84 -7.15
N ASP A 406 16.35 -19.22 -6.99
CA ASP A 406 17.56 -19.79 -6.37
C ASP A 406 17.84 -19.22 -4.95
N SER A 407 16.83 -18.63 -4.30
CA SER A 407 16.96 -18.01 -2.98
C SER A 407 17.26 -19.03 -1.90
N LYS A 408 18.47 -18.95 -1.35
CA LYS A 408 18.87 -19.75 -0.16
C LYS A 408 18.16 -19.27 1.10
N LEU A 409 17.94 -17.96 1.20
CA LEU A 409 17.25 -17.38 2.34
C LEU A 409 15.79 -17.85 2.40
N THR A 410 15.07 -17.84 1.27
CA THR A 410 13.71 -18.38 1.20
C THR A 410 13.66 -19.85 1.60
N GLU A 411 14.61 -20.67 1.11
CA GLU A 411 14.67 -22.09 1.46
C GLU A 411 14.84 -22.31 2.97
N ILE A 412 15.74 -21.58 3.62
CA ILE A 412 16.00 -21.66 5.05
C ILE A 412 14.78 -21.17 5.84
N THR A 413 14.20 -20.06 5.44
CA THR A 413 13.03 -19.47 6.10
C THR A 413 11.85 -20.44 6.09
N VAL A 414 11.55 -21.06 4.94
CA VAL A 414 10.47 -22.05 4.81
C VAL A 414 10.75 -23.29 5.67
N LYS A 415 11.96 -23.85 5.60
CA LYS A 415 12.35 -25.04 6.39
C LYS A 415 12.30 -24.79 7.89
N SER A 416 12.74 -23.62 8.32
CA SER A 416 12.69 -23.21 9.72
C SER A 416 11.23 -23.13 10.20
N TYR A 417 10.36 -22.52 9.44
CA TYR A 417 8.94 -22.40 9.77
C TYR A 417 8.26 -23.80 9.87
N GLU A 418 8.48 -24.66 8.88
CA GLU A 418 7.95 -26.03 8.90
C GLU A 418 8.45 -26.84 10.11
N LYS A 419 9.74 -26.71 10.44
CA LYS A 419 10.35 -27.37 11.60
C LYS A 419 9.74 -26.93 12.93
N LEU A 420 9.51 -25.63 13.11
CA LEU A 420 9.04 -25.06 14.37
C LEU A 420 7.54 -25.25 14.58
N PHE A 421 6.75 -25.10 13.52
CA PHE A 421 5.29 -25.02 13.64
C PHE A 421 4.53 -26.20 13.02
N GLY A 422 5.22 -27.12 12.37
CA GLY A 422 4.62 -28.34 11.80
C GLY A 422 3.67 -28.09 10.63
N LYS A 423 3.67 -26.88 10.06
CA LYS A 423 2.85 -26.47 8.91
C LYS A 423 3.69 -25.69 7.91
N LYS A 424 3.30 -25.73 6.63
CA LYS A 424 3.97 -24.95 5.59
C LYS A 424 3.54 -23.49 5.69
N PRO A 425 4.48 -22.54 5.58
CA PRO A 425 4.12 -21.13 5.42
C PRO A 425 3.56 -20.88 4.01
N LEU A 426 2.80 -19.83 3.85
CA LEU A 426 2.37 -19.36 2.55
C LEU A 426 3.47 -18.47 1.92
N VAL A 427 4.20 -19.02 0.96
CA VAL A 427 5.17 -18.23 0.19
C VAL A 427 4.44 -17.52 -0.94
N LYS A 428 4.55 -16.20 -1.00
CA LYS A 428 3.84 -15.39 -2.00
C LYS A 428 4.56 -14.06 -2.28
N GLY A 429 4.13 -13.35 -3.29
CA GLY A 429 4.44 -11.94 -3.48
C GLY A 429 3.30 -11.06 -2.95
N ILE A 430 3.56 -9.77 -2.84
CA ILE A 430 2.55 -8.76 -2.58
C ILE A 430 2.38 -7.87 -3.81
N HIS A 431 1.14 -7.54 -4.16
CA HIS A 431 0.86 -6.63 -5.27
C HIS A 431 0.82 -5.16 -4.82
N ALA A 432 1.60 -4.84 -3.79
CA ALA A 432 1.88 -3.51 -3.25
C ALA A 432 3.38 -3.25 -3.29
N GLY A 433 3.82 -2.02 -3.00
CA GLY A 433 5.24 -1.70 -2.85
C GLY A 433 5.74 -2.13 -1.48
N LEU A 434 7.01 -2.52 -1.41
CA LEU A 434 7.81 -2.68 -0.19
C LEU A 434 9.17 -2.03 -0.42
N GLU A 435 9.85 -1.62 0.64
CA GLU A 435 11.22 -1.10 0.57
C GLU A 435 12.18 -2.08 -0.11
N CYS A 436 11.89 -3.39 -0.05
CA CYS A 436 12.61 -4.44 -0.77
C CYS A 436 12.70 -4.18 -2.29
N GLY A 437 11.72 -3.51 -2.89
CA GLY A 437 11.78 -3.08 -4.29
C GLY A 437 12.96 -2.12 -4.53
N LEU A 438 13.11 -1.10 -3.69
CA LEU A 438 14.20 -0.13 -3.77
C LEU A 438 15.56 -0.76 -3.44
N PHE A 439 15.60 -1.66 -2.47
CA PHE A 439 16.83 -2.41 -2.17
C PHE A 439 17.25 -3.30 -3.33
N SER A 440 16.31 -3.95 -4.02
CA SER A 440 16.62 -4.81 -5.17
C SER A 440 17.27 -4.06 -6.34
N GLU A 441 16.93 -2.78 -6.51
CA GLU A 441 17.55 -1.91 -7.53
C GLU A 441 18.99 -1.53 -7.14
N LYS A 442 19.22 -1.22 -5.85
CA LYS A 442 20.53 -0.77 -5.34
C LYS A 442 21.49 -1.91 -5.07
N TYR A 443 20.96 -3.08 -4.72
CA TYR A 443 21.69 -4.29 -4.37
C TYR A 443 21.13 -5.48 -5.18
N PRO A 444 21.46 -5.60 -6.49
CA PRO A 444 20.85 -6.59 -7.39
C PRO A 444 21.06 -8.05 -6.99
N ASP A 445 22.12 -8.34 -6.22
CA ASP A 445 22.47 -9.68 -5.74
C ASP A 445 21.91 -9.99 -4.35
N LEU A 446 21.20 -9.07 -3.72
CA LEU A 446 20.64 -9.23 -2.39
C LEU A 446 19.53 -10.29 -2.40
N ASP A 447 19.67 -11.30 -1.57
CA ASP A 447 18.66 -12.34 -1.34
C ASP A 447 17.74 -11.90 -0.21
N MET A 448 16.45 -11.75 -0.49
CA MET A 448 15.51 -11.10 0.44
C MET A 448 14.27 -11.95 0.70
N VAL A 449 13.77 -11.85 1.93
CA VAL A 449 12.43 -12.30 2.33
C VAL A 449 11.80 -11.24 3.23
N SER A 450 10.47 -11.18 3.29
CA SER A 450 9.75 -10.36 4.25
C SER A 450 8.73 -11.20 5.00
N PHE A 451 8.69 -11.08 6.33
CA PHE A 451 7.68 -11.67 7.19
C PHE A 451 7.58 -10.90 8.52
N GLY A 452 6.46 -11.02 9.20
CA GLY A 452 6.21 -10.29 10.44
C GLY A 452 5.06 -10.90 11.26
N PRO A 453 4.77 -10.33 12.44
CA PRO A 453 3.65 -10.75 13.27
C PRO A 453 2.31 -10.28 12.70
N THR A 454 1.22 -10.78 13.26
CA THR A 454 -0.11 -10.39 12.81
C THR A 454 -0.52 -9.02 13.34
N LEU A 455 -0.72 -8.08 12.43
CA LEU A 455 -1.27 -6.74 12.64
C LEU A 455 -2.66 -6.64 12.01
N ARG A 456 -3.50 -5.77 12.52
CA ARG A 456 -4.82 -5.46 11.94
C ARG A 456 -5.12 -3.98 12.08
N GLU A 457 -5.89 -3.46 11.12
CA GLU A 457 -6.33 -2.07 11.07
C GLU A 457 -5.18 -1.07 11.18
N VAL A 458 -4.01 -1.42 10.59
CA VAL A 458 -2.84 -0.53 10.51
C VAL A 458 -3.22 0.83 9.92
N HIS A 459 -2.47 1.88 10.26
CA HIS A 459 -2.72 3.26 9.83
C HIS A 459 -4.05 3.87 10.34
N THR A 460 -4.68 3.23 11.33
CA THR A 460 -5.92 3.73 11.95
C THR A 460 -5.82 3.71 13.49
N PRO A 461 -6.68 4.45 14.20
CA PRO A 461 -6.73 4.39 15.67
C PRO A 461 -7.22 3.04 16.24
N GLN A 462 -7.58 2.08 15.39
CA GLN A 462 -7.94 0.70 15.73
C GLN A 462 -6.77 -0.27 15.55
N GLU A 463 -5.61 0.20 15.15
CA GLU A 463 -4.41 -0.61 14.97
C GLU A 463 -4.18 -1.54 16.16
N SER A 464 -3.91 -2.81 15.86
CA SER A 464 -3.76 -3.85 16.87
C SER A 464 -2.72 -4.90 16.47
N LEU A 465 -1.91 -5.33 17.44
CA LEU A 465 -0.89 -6.35 17.30
C LEU A 465 -1.34 -7.62 18.02
N TYR A 466 -1.39 -8.75 17.31
CA TYR A 466 -1.72 -10.05 17.90
C TYR A 466 -0.52 -10.63 18.65
N ILE A 467 -0.55 -10.55 19.96
CA ILE A 467 0.57 -10.85 20.88
C ILE A 467 1.19 -12.23 20.63
N PRO A 468 0.43 -13.34 20.47
CA PRO A 468 1.03 -14.67 20.30
C PRO A 468 1.95 -14.81 19.09
N THR A 469 1.68 -14.04 18.02
CA THR A 469 2.47 -14.12 16.79
C THR A 469 3.85 -13.46 16.91
N VAL A 470 4.03 -12.56 17.85
CA VAL A 470 5.36 -11.95 18.13
C VAL A 470 6.34 -13.03 18.62
N GLN A 471 5.90 -13.96 19.49
CA GLN A 471 6.73 -15.08 19.91
C GLN A 471 7.05 -16.01 18.74
N MET A 472 6.06 -16.27 17.86
CA MET A 472 6.28 -17.14 16.70
C MET A 472 7.32 -16.55 15.75
N VAL A 473 7.22 -15.26 15.45
CA VAL A 473 8.18 -14.54 14.59
C VAL A 473 9.56 -14.53 15.23
N TRP A 474 9.63 -14.29 16.54
CA TRP A 474 10.89 -14.32 17.29
C TRP A 474 11.58 -15.68 17.18
N ASP A 475 10.87 -16.78 17.50
CA ASP A 475 11.43 -18.13 17.43
C ASP A 475 11.87 -18.50 16.01
N HIS A 476 11.06 -18.09 15.01
CA HIS A 476 11.37 -18.30 13.60
C HIS A 476 12.66 -17.56 13.18
N LEU A 477 12.77 -16.30 13.55
CA LEU A 477 13.94 -15.48 13.24
C LEU A 477 15.21 -16.04 13.91
N LEU A 478 15.14 -16.44 15.18
CA LEU A 478 16.27 -17.04 15.88
C LEU A 478 16.73 -18.34 15.22
N ASP A 479 15.81 -19.19 14.76
CA ASP A 479 16.19 -20.43 14.05
C ASP A 479 16.84 -20.13 12.69
N ILE A 480 16.36 -19.10 11.96
CA ILE A 480 17.00 -18.65 10.71
C ILE A 480 18.42 -18.14 10.97
N LEU A 481 18.61 -17.26 11.95
CA LEU A 481 19.92 -16.70 12.30
C LEU A 481 20.95 -17.77 12.68
N ARG A 482 20.52 -18.79 13.46
CA ARG A 482 21.35 -19.95 13.82
C ARG A 482 21.74 -20.78 12.61
N ASN A 483 20.85 -20.92 11.63
CA ASN A 483 21.03 -21.74 10.44
C ASN A 483 21.48 -20.96 9.21
N ALA A 484 21.91 -19.70 9.37
CA ALA A 484 22.45 -18.91 8.27
C ALA A 484 23.54 -19.69 7.51
N PRO A 485 23.60 -19.59 6.15
CA PRO A 485 24.59 -20.33 5.37
C PRO A 485 26.01 -19.94 5.75
N ARG A 486 26.96 -20.83 5.50
CA ARG A 486 28.37 -20.45 5.60
C ARG A 486 28.78 -19.62 4.38
N LYS A 487 29.70 -18.70 4.61
CA LYS A 487 30.35 -17.94 3.53
C LYS A 487 30.97 -18.91 2.55
N GLY A 488 30.71 -18.75 1.28
CA GLY A 488 31.20 -19.56 0.20
C GLY A 488 32.65 -19.27 -0.17
#